data_ec02e66f3e696da328810781011dacc0
#
_entry.id   ec02e66f3e696da328810781011dacc0
#
_cell.length_a   1.000
_cell.length_b   1.000
_cell.length_c   1.000
_cell.angle_alpha   90.00
_cell.angle_beta   90.00
_cell.angle_gamma   90.00
#
_symmetry.space_group_name_H-M   'P 1'
#
loop_
_entity.id
_entity.type
_entity.pdbx_description
1 polymer ?
#
loop_
_entity_poly.entity_id
_entity_poly.type
_entity_poly.pdbx_seq_one_letter_code
_entity_poly.pdbx_strand_id
1 'polypeptide(L)'
;MHAIRSYRSCLLLAALVAGCATPPAPSPVPAEVAVPAPGLEYVPVVRYGRYTLVELTPTVAQQDLLLQVVDVSIPGTLHASVGDALRHVLQRSGYQLCSGGDTDALGSLPLPAAHYHLGPLQLREALLTLAGPARTLHVDHSMRRVCFSQPHATPAEAAPAMAESVPIEGAAGELQP
;
A
#
# COMPACT_ATOMS: atom_id res chain seq x y z
N MET A 1 7.23 26.22 -75.95
CA MET A 1 5.98 25.76 -75.35
C MET A 1 6.11 25.07 -74.00
N HIS A 2 7.31 25.02 -73.39
CA HIS A 2 7.51 24.38 -72.07
C HIS A 2 7.30 25.32 -70.88
N ALA A 3 7.41 26.65 -71.02
CA ALA A 3 7.31 27.61 -69.95
C ALA A 3 5.87 27.77 -69.40
N ILE A 4 4.83 27.57 -70.20
CA ILE A 4 3.44 27.73 -69.81
C ILE A 4 2.92 26.54 -68.98
N ARG A 5 3.53 25.36 -69.18
CA ARG A 5 3.11 24.14 -68.43
C ARG A 5 3.59 24.16 -66.99
N SER A 6 4.77 24.74 -66.74
CA SER A 6 5.34 24.84 -65.40
C SER A 6 4.53 25.82 -64.51
N TYR A 7 4.01 26.91 -65.10
CA TYR A 7 3.24 27.89 -64.36
C TYR A 7 1.88 27.37 -63.87
N ARG A 8 1.23 26.48 -64.63
CA ARG A 8 -0.03 25.84 -64.25
C ARG A 8 0.14 24.84 -63.14
N SER A 9 1.27 24.13 -63.06
CA SER A 9 1.55 23.21 -62.00
C SER A 9 1.88 23.93 -60.66
N CYS A 10 2.59 25.07 -60.71
CA CYS A 10 2.85 25.88 -59.52
C CYS A 10 1.61 26.56 -58.94
N LEU A 11 0.70 27.01 -59.79
CA LEU A 11 -0.58 27.61 -59.35
C LEU A 11 -1.52 26.59 -58.67
N LEU A 12 -1.50 25.34 -59.11
CA LEU A 12 -2.30 24.29 -58.48
C LEU A 12 -1.74 23.80 -57.14
N LEU A 13 -0.40 23.88 -56.94
CA LEU A 13 0.19 23.58 -55.66
C LEU A 13 -0.01 24.69 -54.59
N ALA A 14 -0.12 25.96 -55.02
CA ALA A 14 -0.34 27.09 -54.12
C ALA A 14 -1.77 27.16 -53.54
N ALA A 15 -2.74 26.53 -54.18
CA ALA A 15 -4.15 26.50 -53.74
C ALA A 15 -4.44 25.50 -52.62
N LEU A 16 -3.53 24.56 -52.34
CA LEU A 16 -3.70 23.49 -51.32
C LEU A 16 -3.20 23.86 -49.93
N VAL A 17 -2.53 24.99 -49.72
CA VAL A 17 -1.98 25.40 -48.42
C VAL A 17 -2.84 26.42 -47.68
N ALA A 18 -3.95 26.91 -48.27
CA ALA A 18 -4.79 27.96 -47.67
C ALA A 18 -6.05 27.35 -47.03
N GLY A 19 -5.90 26.57 -45.99
CA GLY A 19 -7.10 26.07 -45.39
C GLY A 19 -7.01 25.25 -44.12
N CYS A 20 -6.45 25.81 -43.06
CA CYS A 20 -6.80 25.41 -41.69
C CYS A 20 -6.49 26.59 -40.75
N ALA A 21 -7.29 27.66 -40.86
CA ALA A 21 -7.40 28.60 -39.77
C ALA A 21 -8.27 27.95 -38.70
N THR A 22 -7.67 27.31 -37.72
CA THR A 22 -8.37 26.84 -36.52
C THR A 22 -8.91 28.06 -35.79
N PRO A 23 -10.23 28.15 -35.54
CA PRO A 23 -10.76 29.23 -34.72
C PRO A 23 -10.10 29.19 -33.33
N PRO A 24 -9.80 30.34 -32.69
CA PRO A 24 -9.24 30.39 -31.35
C PRO A 24 -10.17 29.59 -30.41
N ALA A 25 -9.57 28.63 -29.68
CA ALA A 25 -10.30 27.88 -28.67
C ALA A 25 -10.91 28.87 -27.67
N PRO A 26 -12.19 28.72 -27.31
CA PRO A 26 -12.79 29.53 -26.26
C PRO A 26 -11.98 29.38 -25.00
N SER A 27 -11.62 30.51 -24.39
CA SER A 27 -10.92 30.52 -23.09
C SER A 27 -11.67 29.61 -22.11
N PRO A 28 -10.94 28.76 -21.35
CA PRO A 28 -11.61 27.93 -20.35
C PRO A 28 -12.31 28.86 -19.36
N VAL A 29 -13.64 28.82 -19.38
CA VAL A 29 -14.47 29.39 -18.33
C VAL A 29 -14.01 28.70 -17.06
N PRO A 30 -13.67 29.43 -15.96
CA PRO A 30 -13.31 28.77 -14.69
C PRO A 30 -14.43 27.78 -14.37
N ALA A 31 -14.10 26.51 -14.31
CA ALA A 31 -15.05 25.48 -13.93
C ALA A 31 -15.54 25.87 -12.54
N GLU A 32 -16.79 26.34 -12.48
CA GLU A 32 -17.52 26.45 -11.22
C GLU A 32 -17.36 25.08 -10.55
N VAL A 33 -16.70 25.08 -9.39
CA VAL A 33 -16.51 23.87 -8.60
C VAL A 33 -17.91 23.35 -8.30
N ALA A 34 -18.38 22.42 -9.12
CA ALA A 34 -19.63 21.73 -8.90
C ALA A 34 -19.48 21.05 -7.54
N VAL A 35 -20.10 21.62 -6.52
CA VAL A 35 -20.29 20.95 -5.24
C VAL A 35 -20.95 19.62 -5.58
N PRO A 36 -20.30 18.47 -5.31
CA PRO A 36 -20.90 17.19 -5.62
C PRO A 36 -22.24 17.15 -4.90
N ALA A 37 -23.32 16.98 -5.67
CA ALA A 37 -24.63 16.73 -5.08
C ALA A 37 -24.47 15.58 -4.08
N PRO A 38 -25.02 15.66 -2.85
CA PRO A 38 -24.95 14.59 -1.90
C PRO A 38 -25.45 13.33 -2.61
N GLY A 39 -24.53 12.37 -2.83
CA GLY A 39 -24.87 11.11 -3.47
C GLY A 39 -26.00 10.49 -2.68
N LEU A 40 -27.05 10.03 -3.34
CA LEU A 40 -28.09 9.25 -2.69
C LEU A 40 -27.37 8.07 -2.02
N GLU A 41 -27.29 8.10 -0.69
CA GLU A 41 -26.72 7.02 0.08
C GLU A 41 -27.59 5.79 -0.15
N TYR A 42 -27.09 4.88 -0.98
CA TYR A 42 -27.80 3.65 -1.31
C TYR A 42 -27.58 2.65 -0.16
N VAL A 43 -28.64 2.43 0.61
CA VAL A 43 -28.67 1.42 1.67
C VAL A 43 -29.17 0.12 1.08
N PRO A 44 -28.31 -0.92 0.96
CA PRO A 44 -28.73 -2.21 0.49
C PRO A 44 -29.66 -2.87 1.53
N VAL A 45 -30.84 -3.33 1.09
CA VAL A 45 -31.82 -3.97 1.96
C VAL A 45 -32.26 -5.29 1.37
N VAL A 46 -32.54 -6.25 2.23
CA VAL A 46 -33.13 -7.55 1.89
C VAL A 46 -34.56 -7.58 2.42
N ARG A 47 -35.48 -8.10 1.62
CA ARG A 47 -36.85 -8.34 2.05
C ARG A 47 -36.93 -9.66 2.81
N TYR A 48 -37.19 -9.58 4.11
CA TYR A 48 -37.30 -10.75 5.02
C TYR A 48 -38.78 -11.15 5.29
N GLY A 49 -39.69 -10.67 4.51
CA GLY A 49 -41.13 -10.94 4.64
C GLY A 49 -41.94 -10.01 3.81
N ARG A 50 -43.27 -10.06 3.95
CA ARG A 50 -44.18 -9.20 3.15
C ARG A 50 -43.96 -7.71 3.41
N TYR A 51 -43.64 -7.36 4.66
CA TYR A 51 -43.56 -5.96 5.12
C TYR A 51 -42.25 -5.63 5.86
N THR A 52 -41.31 -6.57 5.94
CA THR A 52 -40.05 -6.37 6.67
C THR A 52 -38.91 -6.21 5.67
N LEU A 53 -38.25 -5.05 5.71
CA LEU A 53 -36.99 -4.80 5.04
C LEU A 53 -35.90 -4.79 6.11
N VAL A 54 -34.84 -5.54 5.88
CA VAL A 54 -33.67 -5.60 6.76
C VAL A 54 -32.50 -4.98 6.00
N GLU A 55 -31.86 -3.99 6.60
CA GLU A 55 -30.66 -3.39 6.06
C GLU A 55 -29.50 -4.37 6.11
N LEU A 56 -28.78 -4.49 4.98
CA LEU A 56 -27.56 -5.26 4.88
C LEU A 56 -26.39 -4.35 5.22
N THR A 57 -26.15 -4.15 6.51
CA THR A 57 -24.96 -3.41 6.95
C THR A 57 -23.76 -4.37 6.98
N PRO A 58 -22.73 -4.16 6.13
CA PRO A 58 -21.57 -5.01 6.16
C PRO A 58 -20.82 -4.83 7.49
N THR A 59 -20.31 -5.93 8.03
CA THR A 59 -19.47 -5.88 9.23
C THR A 59 -18.18 -5.13 8.95
N VAL A 60 -17.52 -4.61 9.99
CA VAL A 60 -16.24 -3.89 9.86
C VAL A 60 -15.19 -4.73 9.13
N ALA A 61 -15.14 -6.04 9.39
CA ALA A 61 -14.26 -6.99 8.70
C ALA A 61 -14.61 -7.21 7.22
N GLN A 62 -15.85 -6.97 6.81
CA GLN A 62 -16.25 -7.00 5.41
C GLN A 62 -15.92 -5.69 4.66
N GLN A 63 -15.90 -4.58 5.38
CA GLN A 63 -15.50 -3.28 4.85
C GLN A 63 -13.98 -3.19 4.72
N ASP A 64 -13.25 -3.62 5.74
CA ASP A 64 -11.79 -3.71 5.75
C ASP A 64 -11.34 -5.15 6.02
N LEU A 65 -10.87 -5.82 4.98
CA LEU A 65 -10.44 -7.21 5.05
C LEU A 65 -9.20 -7.42 5.94
N LEU A 66 -8.45 -6.38 6.28
CA LEU A 66 -7.34 -6.48 7.22
C LEU A 66 -7.80 -6.67 8.67
N LEU A 67 -9.07 -6.35 8.96
CA LEU A 67 -9.69 -6.53 10.27
C LEU A 67 -10.34 -7.92 10.44
N GLN A 68 -10.34 -8.74 9.39
CA GLN A 68 -10.82 -10.12 9.52
C GLN A 68 -9.92 -10.92 10.47
N VAL A 69 -10.55 -11.76 11.30
CA VAL A 69 -9.83 -12.65 12.19
C VAL A 69 -9.33 -13.86 11.41
N VAL A 70 -8.05 -14.15 11.55
CA VAL A 70 -7.39 -15.30 10.93
C VAL A 70 -6.79 -16.20 12.00
N ASP A 71 -6.81 -17.48 11.71
CA ASP A 71 -6.12 -18.54 12.47
C ASP A 71 -5.33 -19.35 11.43
N VAL A 72 -4.02 -19.26 11.49
CA VAL A 72 -3.13 -19.71 10.41
C VAL A 72 -2.09 -20.68 10.95
N SER A 73 -2.06 -21.87 10.36
CA SER A 73 -0.98 -22.84 10.53
C SER A 73 -0.14 -22.85 9.26
N ILE A 74 1.10 -22.40 9.35
CA ILE A 74 2.04 -22.42 8.23
C ILE A 74 2.62 -23.82 8.12
N PRO A 75 2.55 -24.47 6.95
CA PRO A 75 3.11 -25.81 6.78
C PRO A 75 4.61 -25.80 7.13
N GLY A 76 5.00 -26.67 8.05
CA GLY A 76 6.39 -26.83 8.49
C GLY A 76 7.23 -27.51 7.40
N THR A 77 7.47 -26.83 6.29
CA THR A 77 8.52 -27.23 5.37
C THR A 77 9.85 -26.82 5.99
N LEU A 78 10.83 -27.71 5.94
CA LEU A 78 12.18 -27.37 6.38
C LEU A 78 12.63 -26.11 5.64
N HIS A 79 12.92 -25.03 6.40
CA HIS A 79 13.37 -23.74 5.88
C HIS A 79 12.31 -22.80 5.28
N ALA A 80 11.08 -22.76 5.83
CA ALA A 80 10.11 -21.73 5.46
C ALA A 80 10.68 -20.32 5.74
N SER A 81 10.50 -19.44 4.77
CA SER A 81 10.88 -18.02 4.90
C SER A 81 9.72 -17.17 5.41
N VAL A 82 10.01 -15.96 5.87
CA VAL A 82 9.00 -14.96 6.20
C VAL A 82 8.13 -14.65 4.97
N GLY A 83 8.73 -14.60 3.76
CA GLY A 83 7.99 -14.39 2.53
C GLY A 83 6.99 -15.50 2.21
N ASP A 84 7.34 -16.75 2.50
CA ASP A 84 6.42 -17.88 2.33
C ASP A 84 5.26 -17.79 3.31
N ALA A 85 5.55 -17.44 4.56
CA ALA A 85 4.54 -17.22 5.58
C ALA A 85 3.58 -16.08 5.22
N LEU A 86 4.11 -14.91 4.79
CA LEU A 86 3.31 -13.78 4.36
C LEU A 86 2.40 -14.14 3.18
N ARG A 87 2.94 -14.83 2.16
CA ARG A 87 2.12 -15.30 1.02
C ARG A 87 1.04 -16.27 1.48
N HIS A 88 1.38 -17.19 2.39
CA HIS A 88 0.42 -18.17 2.91
C HIS A 88 -0.73 -17.49 3.66
N VAL A 89 -0.46 -16.53 4.53
CA VAL A 89 -1.47 -15.74 5.26
C VAL A 89 -2.36 -14.94 4.29
N LEU A 90 -1.77 -14.39 3.22
CA LEU A 90 -2.50 -13.58 2.24
C LEU A 90 -3.34 -14.40 1.25
N GLN A 91 -3.12 -15.70 1.09
CA GLN A 91 -3.80 -16.54 0.07
C GLN A 91 -5.32 -16.43 0.07
N ARG A 92 -5.94 -16.26 1.25
CA ARG A 92 -7.40 -16.22 1.40
C ARG A 92 -7.96 -14.81 1.56
N SER A 93 -7.09 -13.82 1.64
CA SER A 93 -7.50 -12.42 1.86
C SER A 93 -7.79 -11.66 0.55
N GLY A 94 -7.35 -12.20 -0.58
CA GLY A 94 -7.40 -11.53 -1.87
C GLY A 94 -6.32 -10.46 -2.05
N TYR A 95 -5.43 -10.27 -1.08
CA TYR A 95 -4.26 -9.42 -1.22
C TYR A 95 -3.05 -10.18 -1.76
N GLN A 96 -2.16 -9.47 -2.42
CA GLN A 96 -0.89 -9.97 -2.93
C GLN A 96 0.26 -9.24 -2.27
N LEU A 97 1.34 -9.98 -1.98
CA LEU A 97 2.57 -9.39 -1.50
C LEU A 97 3.28 -8.66 -2.64
N CYS A 98 3.75 -7.43 -2.38
CA CYS A 98 4.58 -6.70 -3.33
C CYS A 98 5.89 -7.44 -3.62
N SER A 99 6.43 -7.22 -4.81
CA SER A 99 7.78 -7.66 -5.19
C SER A 99 8.71 -6.46 -5.17
N GLY A 100 9.96 -6.69 -4.77
CA GLY A 100 11.04 -5.71 -4.83
C GLY A 100 11.37 -5.02 -3.50
N GLY A 101 12.61 -4.51 -3.43
CA GLY A 101 13.11 -3.69 -2.34
C GLY A 101 13.07 -4.34 -0.96
N ASP A 102 12.57 -3.58 0.00
CA ASP A 102 12.51 -3.97 1.40
C ASP A 102 11.60 -5.18 1.65
N THR A 103 10.55 -5.37 0.83
CA THR A 103 9.65 -6.52 0.94
C THR A 103 10.36 -7.82 0.59
N ASP A 104 11.19 -7.82 -0.45
CA ASP A 104 11.97 -9.01 -0.84
C ASP A 104 13.07 -9.31 0.19
N ALA A 105 13.73 -8.28 0.71
CA ALA A 105 14.71 -8.42 1.78
C ALA A 105 14.08 -9.04 3.04
N LEU A 106 12.89 -8.56 3.43
CA LEU A 106 12.12 -9.16 4.53
C LEU A 106 11.75 -10.61 4.22
N GLY A 107 11.26 -10.86 3.01
CA GLY A 107 10.81 -12.18 2.57
C GLY A 107 11.89 -13.23 2.56
N SER A 108 13.17 -12.85 2.44
CA SER A 108 14.32 -13.77 2.44
C SER A 108 14.73 -14.25 3.85
N LEU A 109 14.22 -13.62 4.92
CA LEU A 109 14.54 -14.00 6.28
C LEU A 109 13.95 -15.37 6.64
N PRO A 110 14.64 -16.17 7.46
CA PRO A 110 14.09 -17.43 7.95
C PRO A 110 12.90 -17.17 8.88
N LEU A 111 11.88 -18.03 8.80
CA LEU A 111 10.70 -17.92 9.65
C LEU A 111 11.03 -18.38 11.08
N PRO A 112 10.82 -17.55 12.12
CA PRO A 112 10.97 -17.96 13.50
C PRO A 112 10.00 -19.10 13.87
N ALA A 113 10.42 -20.03 14.70
CA ALA A 113 9.61 -21.19 15.10
C ALA A 113 8.26 -20.79 15.74
N ALA A 114 8.24 -19.67 16.47
CA ALA A 114 7.02 -19.17 17.11
C ALA A 114 5.96 -18.69 16.10
N HIS A 115 6.34 -18.46 14.84
CA HIS A 115 5.44 -17.91 13.82
C HIS A 115 4.81 -18.98 12.92
N TYR A 116 5.05 -20.27 13.18
CA TYR A 116 4.38 -21.35 12.43
C TYR A 116 2.89 -21.48 12.77
N HIS A 117 2.47 -20.98 13.92
CA HIS A 117 1.08 -20.88 14.32
C HIS A 117 0.76 -19.46 14.74
N LEU A 118 -0.16 -18.83 14.03
CA LEU A 118 -0.59 -17.46 14.27
C LEU A 118 -2.11 -17.40 14.37
N GLY A 119 -2.62 -16.94 15.50
CA GLY A 119 -4.04 -16.72 15.66
C GLY A 119 -4.66 -17.32 16.93
N PRO A 120 -5.93 -17.06 17.13
CA PRO A 120 -6.77 -16.13 16.34
C PRO A 120 -6.39 -14.65 16.56
N LEU A 121 -6.11 -13.92 15.49
CA LEU A 121 -5.79 -12.50 15.52
C LEU A 121 -6.22 -11.83 14.21
N GLN A 122 -6.23 -10.49 14.17
CA GLN A 122 -6.56 -9.78 12.94
C GLN A 122 -5.49 -10.00 11.87
N LEU A 123 -5.90 -10.04 10.59
CA LEU A 123 -4.96 -10.20 9.47
C LEU A 123 -3.85 -9.14 9.50
N ARG A 124 -4.20 -7.89 9.83
CA ARG A 124 -3.22 -6.81 10.00
C ARG A 124 -2.16 -7.15 11.05
N GLU A 125 -2.58 -7.66 12.18
CA GLU A 125 -1.67 -8.05 13.28
C GLU A 125 -0.81 -9.25 12.89
N ALA A 126 -1.38 -10.24 12.19
CA ALA A 126 -0.62 -11.37 11.67
C ALA A 126 0.52 -10.91 10.74
N LEU A 127 0.21 -9.98 9.82
CA LEU A 127 1.19 -9.43 8.90
C LEU A 127 2.28 -8.65 9.62
N LEU A 128 1.93 -7.83 10.61
CA LEU A 128 2.89 -7.07 11.41
C LEU A 128 3.75 -7.98 12.30
N THR A 129 3.16 -9.04 12.86
CA THR A 129 3.89 -10.04 13.65
C THR A 129 4.94 -10.75 12.80
N LEU A 130 4.60 -11.15 11.57
CA LEU A 130 5.54 -11.78 10.65
C LEU A 130 6.64 -10.82 10.17
N ALA A 131 6.30 -9.56 9.93
CA ALA A 131 7.25 -8.55 9.48
C ALA A 131 8.19 -8.07 10.58
N GLY A 132 7.73 -8.13 11.82
CA GLY A 132 8.46 -7.62 12.99
C GLY A 132 8.33 -6.11 13.19
N PRO A 133 8.75 -5.61 14.38
CA PRO A 133 8.50 -4.23 14.81
C PRO A 133 9.26 -3.17 14.00
N ALA A 134 10.32 -3.55 13.31
CA ALA A 134 11.16 -2.64 12.53
C ALA A 134 10.63 -2.43 11.09
N ARG A 135 9.38 -2.78 10.80
CA ARG A 135 8.81 -2.68 9.47
C ARG A 135 7.50 -1.91 9.49
N THR A 136 7.29 -1.10 8.44
CA THR A 136 6.02 -0.39 8.22
C THR A 136 5.23 -1.11 7.16
N LEU A 137 3.95 -1.36 7.47
CA LEU A 137 3.00 -1.98 6.56
C LEU A 137 2.32 -0.90 5.69
N HIS A 138 2.41 -1.05 4.39
CA HIS A 138 1.71 -0.25 3.40
C HIS A 138 0.68 -1.11 2.67
N VAL A 139 -0.55 -0.63 2.61
CA VAL A 139 -1.66 -1.37 1.98
C VAL A 139 -2.29 -0.51 0.90
N ASP A 140 -2.37 -1.06 -0.30
CA ASP A 140 -3.15 -0.53 -1.40
C ASP A 140 -4.42 -1.38 -1.56
N HIS A 141 -5.54 -0.84 -1.09
CA HIS A 141 -6.83 -1.52 -1.16
C HIS A 141 -7.38 -1.61 -2.59
N SER A 142 -7.03 -0.67 -3.45
CA SER A 142 -7.50 -0.61 -4.84
C SER A 142 -6.82 -1.68 -5.68
N MET A 143 -5.52 -1.83 -5.53
CA MET A 143 -4.70 -2.81 -6.23
C MET A 143 -4.59 -4.14 -5.47
N ARG A 144 -5.18 -4.24 -4.28
CA ARG A 144 -5.09 -5.41 -3.39
C ARG A 144 -3.64 -5.82 -3.13
N ARG A 145 -2.80 -4.86 -2.78
CA ARG A 145 -1.38 -5.08 -2.54
C ARG A 145 -0.98 -4.73 -1.12
N VAL A 146 -0.06 -5.55 -0.58
CA VAL A 146 0.57 -5.37 0.72
C VAL A 146 2.07 -5.28 0.51
N CYS A 147 2.67 -4.19 0.98
CA CYS A 147 4.09 -3.92 0.87
C CYS A 147 4.66 -3.61 2.25
N PHE A 148 5.95 -3.87 2.44
CA PHE A 148 6.67 -3.53 3.65
C PHE A 148 7.84 -2.61 3.32
N SER A 149 8.05 -1.60 4.17
CA SER A 149 9.24 -0.75 4.11
C SER A 149 9.97 -0.74 5.44
N GLN A 150 11.26 -0.52 5.39
CA GLN A 150 12.05 -0.22 6.56
C GLN A 150 11.86 1.26 6.90
N PRO A 151 11.55 1.63 8.15
CA PRO A 151 11.56 3.03 8.51
C PRO A 151 12.97 3.57 8.22
N HIS A 152 13.05 4.60 7.40
CA HIS A 152 14.31 5.32 7.21
C HIS A 152 14.62 5.96 8.56
N ALA A 153 15.66 5.48 9.21
CA ALA A 153 16.20 6.17 10.37
C ALA A 153 16.62 7.57 9.88
N THR A 154 15.83 8.57 10.25
CA THR A 154 16.26 9.96 10.07
C THR A 154 17.56 10.09 10.85
N PRO A 155 18.65 10.67 10.30
CA PRO A 155 19.96 10.73 10.95
C PRO A 155 20.00 11.47 12.30
N ALA A 156 18.86 11.99 12.77
CA ALA A 156 18.73 12.77 14.00
C ALA A 156 18.56 11.92 15.27
N GLU A 157 18.35 10.62 15.19
CA GLU A 157 18.10 9.77 16.37
C GLU A 157 19.32 8.92 16.78
N ALA A 158 20.48 9.20 16.21
CA ALA A 158 21.76 8.68 16.74
C ALA A 158 22.26 9.62 17.85
N ALA A 159 21.46 9.84 18.91
CA ALA A 159 21.98 10.38 20.15
C ALA A 159 22.98 9.35 20.73
N PRO A 160 24.23 9.72 20.97
CA PRO A 160 25.18 8.79 21.57
C PRO A 160 24.69 8.41 22.96
N ALA A 161 24.50 7.13 23.19
CA ALA A 161 24.38 6.61 24.53
C ALA A 161 25.67 7.01 25.27
N MET A 162 25.57 8.08 26.04
CA MET A 162 26.60 8.45 27.00
C MET A 162 26.66 7.31 28.01
N ALA A 163 27.68 6.47 27.85
CA ALA A 163 28.09 5.52 28.85
C ALA A 163 28.49 6.35 30.10
N GLU A 164 27.54 6.51 31.01
CA GLU A 164 27.80 6.98 32.35
C GLU A 164 28.54 5.86 33.09
N SER A 165 29.86 5.93 33.06
CA SER A 165 30.72 5.11 33.88
C SER A 165 30.62 5.63 35.33
N VAL A 166 29.83 4.95 36.14
CA VAL A 166 29.81 5.12 37.60
C VAL A 166 31.15 4.62 38.15
N PRO A 167 31.96 5.47 38.80
CA PRO A 167 33.13 5.01 39.51
C PRO A 167 32.67 4.25 40.78
N ILE A 168 32.98 2.99 40.88
CA ILE A 168 32.84 2.24 42.13
C ILE A 168 34.02 2.66 43.02
N GLU A 169 33.73 3.62 43.90
CA GLU A 169 34.63 4.02 44.97
C GLU A 169 34.67 2.92 46.04
N GLY A 170 35.80 2.26 46.12
CA GLY A 170 36.04 1.15 47.03
C GLY A 170 36.07 1.64 48.49
N ALA A 171 35.12 1.17 49.28
CA ALA A 171 35.20 1.25 50.73
C ALA A 171 36.15 0.14 51.25
N ALA A 172 37.41 0.50 51.47
CA ALA A 172 38.33 -0.30 52.26
C ALA A 172 37.86 -0.29 53.72
N GLY A 173 37.24 -1.38 54.17
CA GLY A 173 36.97 -1.64 55.58
C GLY A 173 38.23 -2.05 56.26
N GLU A 174 38.77 -1.14 57.09
CA GLU A 174 39.88 -1.35 58.04
C GLU A 174 39.41 -2.20 59.21
N LEU A 175 39.96 -3.37 59.38
CA LEU A 175 39.89 -4.20 60.57
C LEU A 175 41.15 -3.90 61.39
N GLN A 176 40.97 -3.35 62.57
CA GLN A 176 42.00 -3.30 63.63
C GLN A 176 41.49 -3.90 64.93
N PRO A 177 42.40 -4.35 65.79
CA PRO A 177 42.42 -5.62 66.53
C PRO A 177 41.64 -5.59 67.82
#